data_74f04400c547f31185763869a224ff7e
#
_entry.id   74f04400c547f31185763869a224ff7e
#
_cell.length_a   1.000
_cell.length_b   1.000
_cell.length_c   1.000
_cell.angle_alpha   90.00
_cell.angle_beta   90.00
_cell.angle_gamma   90.00
#
_symmetry.space_group_name_H-M   'P 1'
#
loop_
_entity.id
_entity.type
_entity.pdbx_description
1 polymer ?
#
loop_
_entity_poly.entity_id
_entity_poly.type
_entity_poly.pdbx_seq_one_letter_code
_entity_poly.pdbx_strand_id
1 'polypeptide(L)'
;MREKILKVILDNEKEFISGEELSKKLGISRTAIWKHIRILRSQGYNIESVNKKGYRLVDEPTDLLNPQNIYRNLKTKFIGKNVLHFETIDSTNDYAKKIGNELRDGSVIISEEQTKGKGRLGRVWESKAGEGIWMSIILKPNIIPNKAPFITLIAGASIVK
;
A
#
# COMPACT_ATOMS: atom_id res chain seq x y z
N MET A 1 -11.17 -5.62 3.93
CA MET A 1 -11.26 -7.00 4.47
C MET A 1 -10.09 -7.88 4.02
N ARG A 2 -9.73 -7.89 2.74
CA ARG A 2 -8.59 -8.61 2.16
C ARG A 2 -7.28 -8.35 2.91
N GLU A 3 -6.96 -7.09 3.17
CA GLU A 3 -5.77 -6.67 3.93
C GLU A 3 -5.75 -7.22 5.36
N LYS A 4 -6.92 -7.32 6.01
CA LYS A 4 -7.01 -7.92 7.35
C LYS A 4 -6.70 -9.40 7.34
N ILE A 5 -7.15 -10.13 6.31
CA ILE A 5 -6.82 -11.56 6.12
C ILE A 5 -5.32 -11.70 5.90
N LEU A 6 -4.75 -10.91 4.99
CA LEU A 6 -3.33 -10.93 4.69
C LEU A 6 -2.51 -10.66 5.96
N LYS A 7 -2.87 -9.62 6.72
CA LYS A 7 -2.20 -9.30 7.99
C LYS A 7 -2.19 -10.49 8.94
N VAL A 8 -3.34 -11.13 9.16
CA VAL A 8 -3.41 -12.29 10.09
C VAL A 8 -2.55 -13.45 9.60
N ILE A 9 -2.47 -13.69 8.29
CA ILE A 9 -1.61 -14.74 7.71
C ILE A 9 -0.12 -14.38 7.88
N LEU A 10 0.24 -13.10 7.66
CA LEU A 10 1.60 -12.59 7.84
C LEU A 10 2.06 -12.67 9.30
N ASP A 11 1.19 -12.26 10.23
CA ASP A 11 1.48 -12.28 11.68
C ASP A 11 1.64 -13.74 12.22
N ASN A 12 1.24 -14.74 11.44
CA ASN A 12 1.34 -16.16 11.82
C ASN A 12 2.68 -16.80 11.42
N GLU A 13 3.71 -16.01 11.14
CA GLU A 13 5.12 -16.43 10.94
C GLU A 13 5.31 -17.63 9.99
N LYS A 14 4.55 -17.66 8.88
CA LYS A 14 4.55 -18.75 7.88
C LYS A 14 3.98 -20.10 8.38
N GLU A 15 3.33 -20.15 9.53
CA GLU A 15 2.60 -21.32 9.97
C GLU A 15 1.20 -21.41 9.34
N PHE A 16 0.59 -22.61 9.43
CA PHE A 16 -0.78 -22.78 8.94
C PHE A 16 -1.78 -22.18 9.92
N ILE A 17 -2.67 -21.34 9.39
CA ILE A 17 -3.85 -20.83 10.10
C ILE A 17 -5.12 -21.43 9.50
N SER A 18 -5.99 -22.00 10.34
CA SER A 18 -7.20 -22.63 9.84
C SER A 18 -8.22 -21.63 9.31
N GLY A 19 -9.00 -22.05 8.32
CA GLY A 19 -10.11 -21.21 7.81
C GLY A 19 -11.17 -20.91 8.86
N GLU A 20 -11.31 -21.75 9.89
CA GLU A 20 -12.20 -21.53 11.02
C GLU A 20 -11.65 -20.43 11.94
N GLU A 21 -10.37 -20.46 12.24
CA GLU A 21 -9.70 -19.44 13.05
C GLU A 21 -9.74 -18.07 12.38
N LEU A 22 -9.44 -18.00 11.07
CA LEU A 22 -9.61 -16.79 10.29
C LEU A 22 -11.05 -16.27 10.32
N SER A 23 -12.02 -17.19 10.21
CA SER A 23 -13.45 -16.84 10.28
C SER A 23 -13.82 -16.22 11.63
N LYS A 24 -13.37 -16.83 12.74
CA LYS A 24 -13.59 -16.33 14.10
C LYS A 24 -12.91 -14.98 14.33
N LYS A 25 -11.62 -14.85 13.97
CA LYS A 25 -10.84 -13.61 14.17
C LYS A 25 -11.41 -12.42 13.38
N LEU A 26 -11.96 -12.67 12.19
CA LEU A 26 -12.36 -11.61 11.26
C LEU A 26 -13.88 -11.40 11.15
N GLY A 27 -14.68 -12.27 11.77
CA GLY A 27 -16.13 -12.17 11.74
C GLY A 27 -16.75 -12.39 10.35
N ILE A 28 -16.12 -13.20 9.48
CA ILE A 28 -16.58 -13.49 8.11
C ILE A 28 -16.68 -15.00 7.85
N SER A 29 -17.47 -15.40 6.87
CA SER A 29 -17.62 -16.81 6.53
C SER A 29 -16.36 -17.41 5.90
N ARG A 30 -16.17 -18.72 6.04
CA ARG A 30 -15.08 -19.48 5.39
C ARG A 30 -15.09 -19.32 3.87
N THR A 31 -16.29 -19.23 3.26
CA THR A 31 -16.45 -18.97 1.83
C THR A 31 -15.93 -17.59 1.43
N ALA A 32 -16.18 -16.57 2.25
CA ALA A 32 -15.63 -15.24 2.02
C ALA A 32 -14.10 -15.22 2.13
N ILE A 33 -13.53 -15.92 3.13
CA ILE A 33 -12.08 -16.09 3.25
C ILE A 33 -11.50 -16.70 1.98
N TRP A 34 -12.06 -17.80 1.51
CA TRP A 34 -11.59 -18.47 0.29
C TRP A 34 -11.60 -17.54 -0.93
N LYS A 35 -12.66 -16.73 -1.12
CA LYS A 35 -12.72 -15.72 -2.19
C LYS A 35 -11.58 -14.70 -2.09
N HIS A 36 -11.31 -14.20 -0.89
CA HIS A 36 -10.21 -13.25 -0.67
C HIS A 36 -8.83 -13.89 -0.87
N ILE A 37 -8.63 -15.12 -0.44
CA ILE A 37 -7.38 -15.88 -0.71
C ILE A 37 -7.15 -16.05 -2.20
N ARG A 38 -8.19 -16.34 -2.98
CA ARG A 38 -8.06 -16.40 -4.47
C ARG A 38 -7.57 -15.07 -5.05
N ILE A 39 -8.12 -13.96 -4.57
CA ILE A 39 -7.70 -12.63 -5.03
C ILE A 39 -6.25 -12.35 -4.62
N LEU A 40 -5.85 -12.67 -3.39
CA LEU A 40 -4.46 -12.53 -2.96
C LEU A 40 -3.50 -13.35 -3.84
N ARG A 41 -3.87 -14.58 -4.17
CA ARG A 41 -3.09 -15.41 -5.11
C ARG A 41 -2.97 -14.79 -6.50
N SER A 42 -4.06 -14.21 -7.04
CA SER A 42 -4.00 -13.50 -8.34
C SER A 42 -3.16 -12.22 -8.28
N GLN A 43 -2.91 -11.70 -7.10
CA GLN A 43 -2.00 -10.58 -6.83
C GLN A 43 -0.55 -11.03 -6.58
N GLY A 44 -0.22 -12.29 -6.79
CA GLY A 44 1.14 -12.82 -6.68
C GLY A 44 1.51 -13.37 -5.31
N TYR A 45 0.63 -13.32 -4.29
CA TYR A 45 0.91 -13.96 -3.00
C TYR A 45 0.90 -15.48 -3.14
N ASN A 46 2.01 -16.12 -2.82
CA ASN A 46 2.09 -17.58 -2.79
C ASN A 46 1.52 -18.11 -1.48
N ILE A 47 0.19 -18.29 -1.44
CA ILE A 47 -0.53 -18.81 -0.27
C ILE A 47 -0.85 -20.29 -0.51
N GLU A 48 -0.21 -21.16 0.27
CA GLU A 48 -0.51 -22.57 0.29
C GLU A 48 -1.83 -22.85 1.02
N SER A 49 -2.55 -23.87 0.58
CA SER A 49 -3.80 -24.30 1.17
C SER A 49 -3.77 -25.82 1.35
N VAL A 50 -3.79 -26.28 2.59
CA VAL A 50 -3.76 -27.73 2.91
C VAL A 50 -5.05 -28.09 3.63
N ASN A 51 -5.68 -29.17 3.18
CA ASN A 51 -6.90 -29.67 3.81
C ASN A 51 -6.67 -29.96 5.29
N LYS A 52 -7.61 -29.53 6.13
CA LYS A 52 -7.59 -29.64 7.61
C LYS A 52 -6.50 -28.80 8.31
N LYS A 53 -5.49 -28.29 7.62
CA LYS A 53 -4.47 -27.39 8.20
C LYS A 53 -4.82 -25.91 8.00
N GLY A 54 -5.34 -25.54 6.82
CA GLY A 54 -5.73 -24.18 6.50
C GLY A 54 -4.80 -23.52 5.48
N TYR A 55 -4.44 -22.26 5.71
CA TYR A 55 -3.69 -21.40 4.82
C TYR A 55 -2.35 -21.01 5.42
N ARG A 56 -1.31 -20.97 4.59
CA ARG A 56 0.02 -20.52 4.96
C ARG A 56 0.59 -19.66 3.84
N LEU A 57 1.21 -18.55 4.18
CA LEU A 57 1.99 -17.77 3.22
C LEU A 57 3.35 -18.45 3.03
N VAL A 58 3.65 -18.85 1.81
CA VAL A 58 4.94 -19.43 1.43
C VAL A 58 5.88 -18.30 1.00
N ASP A 59 5.39 -17.41 0.15
CA ASP A 59 6.18 -16.30 -0.39
C ASP A 59 5.31 -15.09 -0.69
N GLU A 60 5.90 -13.91 -0.59
CA GLU A 60 5.27 -12.63 -0.87
C GLU A 60 5.82 -12.08 -2.20
N PRO A 61 4.98 -11.42 -3.01
CA PRO A 61 5.51 -10.68 -4.13
C PRO A 61 6.43 -9.56 -3.61
N THR A 62 7.64 -9.52 -4.13
CA THR A 62 8.68 -8.58 -3.67
C THR A 62 8.40 -7.13 -4.06
N ASP A 63 7.57 -6.93 -5.05
CA ASP A 63 7.35 -5.64 -5.76
C ASP A 63 5.97 -5.02 -5.52
N LEU A 64 5.12 -5.59 -4.68
CA LEU A 64 3.84 -4.95 -4.36
C LEU A 64 4.00 -3.88 -3.28
N LEU A 65 3.47 -2.70 -3.58
CA LEU A 65 3.45 -1.54 -2.69
C LEU A 65 2.32 -1.59 -1.65
N ASN A 66 1.99 -2.79 -1.14
CA ASN A 66 0.90 -2.90 -0.19
C ASN A 66 1.25 -2.28 1.18
N PRO A 67 0.25 -1.70 1.88
CA PRO A 67 0.49 -1.02 3.16
C PRO A 67 1.14 -1.91 4.22
N GLN A 68 0.86 -3.22 4.23
CA GLN A 68 1.39 -4.13 5.25
C GLN A 68 2.93 -4.28 5.10
N ASN A 69 3.41 -4.44 3.87
CA ASN A 69 4.85 -4.53 3.60
C ASN A 69 5.55 -3.20 3.90
N ILE A 70 4.89 -2.07 3.57
CA ILE A 70 5.39 -0.74 3.91
C ILE A 70 5.52 -0.60 5.43
N TYR A 71 4.48 -0.90 6.21
CA TYR A 71 4.48 -0.73 7.66
C TYR A 71 5.51 -1.60 8.38
N ARG A 72 5.79 -2.81 7.90
CA ARG A 72 6.80 -3.72 8.49
C ARG A 72 8.19 -3.12 8.50
N ASN A 73 8.54 -2.39 7.45
CA ASN A 73 9.89 -1.84 7.25
C ASN A 73 9.98 -0.35 7.57
N LEU A 74 8.87 0.30 7.95
CA LEU A 74 8.79 1.72 8.13
C LEU A 74 9.47 2.18 9.43
N LYS A 75 10.60 2.88 9.31
CA LYS A 75 11.37 3.44 10.44
C LYS A 75 11.12 4.94 10.66
N THR A 76 10.24 5.56 9.88
CA THR A 76 9.95 6.99 9.97
C THR A 76 9.14 7.35 11.23
N LYS A 77 9.29 8.59 11.70
CA LYS A 77 8.53 9.09 12.86
C LYS A 77 7.07 9.38 12.54
N PHE A 78 6.78 10.02 11.40
CA PHE A 78 5.42 10.45 11.03
C PHE A 78 5.05 10.15 9.58
N ILE A 79 5.98 10.26 8.60
CA ILE A 79 5.69 9.97 7.19
C ILE A 79 5.35 8.48 7.02
N GLY A 80 4.26 8.20 6.31
CA GLY A 80 3.83 6.84 5.99
C GLY A 80 3.09 6.11 7.13
N LYS A 81 2.78 6.78 8.26
CA LYS A 81 1.95 6.18 9.32
C LYS A 81 0.48 6.03 8.91
N ASN A 82 0.06 6.72 7.85
CA ASN A 82 -1.23 6.58 7.20
C ASN A 82 -0.98 6.41 5.69
N VAL A 83 -1.22 5.22 5.16
CA VAL A 83 -1.03 4.88 3.75
C VAL A 83 -2.38 4.54 3.14
N LEU A 84 -2.75 5.26 2.08
CA LEU A 84 -3.90 4.96 1.23
C LEU A 84 -3.36 4.28 -0.04
N HIS A 85 -3.65 3.01 -0.20
CA HIS A 85 -3.21 2.21 -1.34
C HIS A 85 -4.33 1.97 -2.33
N PHE A 86 -4.01 2.09 -3.60
CA PHE A 86 -4.91 1.84 -4.74
C PHE A 86 -4.23 0.87 -5.71
N GLU A 87 -4.97 -0.08 -6.24
CA GLU A 87 -4.50 -0.91 -7.36
C GLU A 87 -4.39 -0.04 -8.63
N THR A 88 -5.41 0.79 -8.87
CA THR A 88 -5.43 1.75 -9.98
C THR A 88 -6.11 3.04 -9.53
N ILE A 89 -5.54 4.16 -9.90
CA ILE A 89 -6.09 5.49 -9.65
C ILE A 89 -5.88 6.38 -10.90
N ASP A 90 -6.59 7.48 -11.03
CA ASP A 90 -6.33 8.45 -12.08
C ASP A 90 -4.99 9.17 -11.87
N SER A 91 -4.78 9.75 -10.69
CA SER A 91 -3.52 10.38 -10.29
C SER A 91 -3.43 10.48 -8.77
N THR A 92 -2.35 9.98 -8.18
CA THR A 92 -2.09 10.10 -6.74
C THR A 92 -2.01 11.57 -6.32
N ASN A 93 -1.47 12.44 -7.18
CA ASN A 93 -1.33 13.87 -6.92
C ASN A 93 -2.68 14.63 -6.95
N ASP A 94 -3.54 14.32 -7.92
CA ASP A 94 -4.88 14.92 -7.99
C ASP A 94 -5.75 14.46 -6.82
N TYR A 95 -5.65 13.19 -6.48
CA TYR A 95 -6.33 12.65 -5.32
C TYR A 95 -5.83 13.31 -4.02
N ALA A 96 -4.50 13.46 -3.87
CA ALA A 96 -3.89 14.17 -2.75
C ALA A 96 -4.40 15.60 -2.62
N LYS A 97 -4.51 16.35 -3.73
CA LYS A 97 -5.06 17.71 -3.74
C LYS A 97 -6.53 17.76 -3.30
N LYS A 98 -7.32 16.76 -3.71
CA LYS A 98 -8.75 16.69 -3.38
C LYS A 98 -9.01 16.47 -1.90
N ILE A 99 -8.29 15.54 -1.26
CA ILE A 99 -8.57 15.10 0.11
C ILE A 99 -7.46 15.47 1.12
N GLY A 100 -6.39 16.14 0.67
CA GLY A 100 -5.21 16.41 1.50
C GLY A 100 -5.50 17.21 2.79
N ASN A 101 -6.53 18.07 2.77
CA ASN A 101 -6.95 18.80 3.96
C ASN A 101 -7.50 17.89 5.07
N GLU A 102 -8.14 16.78 4.70
CA GLU A 102 -8.74 15.81 5.62
C GLU A 102 -7.69 14.82 6.16
N LEU A 103 -6.58 14.67 5.45
CA LEU A 103 -5.53 13.75 5.83
C LEU A 103 -4.55 14.38 6.84
N ARG A 104 -3.93 13.53 7.65
CA ARG A 104 -2.87 13.92 8.58
C ARG A 104 -1.59 14.27 7.82
N ASP A 105 -0.76 15.12 8.43
CA ASP A 105 0.61 15.36 7.97
C ASP A 105 1.40 14.05 7.89
N GLY A 106 2.18 13.87 6.82
CA GLY A 106 2.90 12.64 6.56
C GLY A 106 2.07 11.49 5.97
N SER A 107 0.78 11.70 5.64
CA SER A 107 -0.02 10.69 4.94
C SER A 107 0.51 10.44 3.54
N VAL A 108 0.49 9.18 3.10
CA VAL A 108 0.97 8.75 1.79
C VAL A 108 -0.19 8.16 0.98
N ILE A 109 -0.31 8.59 -0.26
CA ILE A 109 -1.20 8.02 -1.26
C ILE A 109 -0.30 7.29 -2.25
N ILE A 110 -0.53 6.00 -2.45
CA ILE A 110 0.29 5.15 -3.30
C ILE A 110 -0.59 4.31 -4.22
N SER A 111 -0.12 4.05 -5.43
CA SER A 111 -0.84 3.23 -6.40
C SER A 111 0.11 2.33 -7.16
N GLU A 112 -0.38 1.15 -7.57
CA GLU A 112 0.33 0.28 -8.52
C GLU A 112 0.29 0.86 -9.94
N GLU A 113 -0.81 1.56 -10.31
CA GLU A 113 -1.01 2.14 -11.64
C GLU A 113 -1.68 3.50 -11.56
N GLN A 114 -1.30 4.44 -12.46
CA GLN A 114 -2.05 5.67 -12.69
C GLN A 114 -2.53 5.74 -14.15
N THR A 115 -3.83 5.97 -14.34
CA THR A 115 -4.44 6.10 -15.68
C THR A 115 -4.28 7.50 -16.28
N LYS A 116 -4.02 8.51 -15.44
CA LYS A 116 -3.85 9.93 -15.83
C LYS A 116 -2.66 10.55 -15.09
N GLY A 117 -1.53 9.84 -15.08
CA GLY A 117 -0.29 10.36 -14.52
C GLY A 117 0.10 11.70 -15.18
N LYS A 118 0.52 12.68 -14.38
CA LYS A 118 0.84 14.04 -14.86
C LYS A 118 2.31 14.36 -14.70
N GLY A 119 2.94 14.68 -15.81
CA GLY A 119 4.26 15.28 -15.85
C GLY A 119 4.19 16.82 -15.77
N ARG A 120 5.33 17.46 -15.87
CA ARG A 120 5.44 18.92 -15.91
C ARG A 120 4.92 19.47 -17.26
N LEU A 121 4.40 20.70 -17.23
CA LEU A 121 3.91 21.41 -18.44
C LEU A 121 2.77 20.65 -19.17
N GLY A 122 1.91 19.95 -18.42
CA GLY A 122 0.77 19.24 -19.01
C GLY A 122 1.10 17.94 -19.75
N ARG A 123 2.35 17.48 -19.68
CA ARG A 123 2.74 16.19 -20.29
C ARG A 123 2.08 15.03 -19.57
N VAL A 124 1.78 13.97 -20.31
CA VAL A 124 1.33 12.70 -19.73
C VAL A 124 2.53 11.95 -19.18
N TRP A 125 2.34 11.34 -18.00
CA TRP A 125 3.32 10.45 -17.39
C TRP A 125 2.76 9.03 -17.38
N GLU A 126 3.35 8.14 -18.15
CA GLU A 126 2.99 6.72 -18.12
C GLU A 126 3.35 6.13 -16.75
N SER A 127 2.41 5.43 -16.16
CA SER A 127 2.51 4.92 -14.79
C SER A 127 1.90 3.53 -14.70
N LYS A 128 2.52 2.58 -15.41
CA LYS A 128 2.06 1.19 -15.47
C LYS A 128 2.38 0.44 -14.19
N ALA A 129 1.56 -0.56 -13.86
CA ALA A 129 1.77 -1.41 -12.71
C ALA A 129 3.10 -2.19 -12.82
N GLY A 130 3.85 -2.26 -11.71
CA GLY A 130 5.14 -2.95 -11.64
C GLY A 130 6.32 -2.21 -12.28
N GLU A 131 6.12 -1.05 -12.90
CA GLU A 131 7.19 -0.30 -13.58
C GLU A 131 7.78 0.83 -12.71
N GLY A 132 7.20 1.10 -11.53
CA GLY A 132 7.68 2.18 -10.67
C GLY A 132 6.88 2.36 -9.38
N ILE A 133 7.26 3.35 -8.60
CA ILE A 133 6.59 3.73 -7.36
C ILE A 133 5.81 5.03 -7.59
N TRP A 134 4.50 4.91 -7.70
CA TRP A 134 3.60 6.04 -7.92
C TRP A 134 3.01 6.49 -6.60
N MET A 135 3.55 7.56 -6.01
CA MET A 135 3.09 8.04 -4.72
C MET A 135 3.04 9.55 -4.60
N SER A 136 2.19 10.03 -3.69
CA SER A 136 2.15 11.41 -3.23
C SER A 136 2.17 11.46 -1.70
N ILE A 137 2.95 12.36 -1.14
CA ILE A 137 3.06 12.56 0.31
C ILE A 137 2.40 13.89 0.66
N ILE A 138 1.48 13.87 1.62
CA ILE A 138 0.87 15.07 2.18
C ILE A 138 1.82 15.64 3.23
N LEU A 139 2.28 16.85 3.00
CA LEU A 139 3.10 17.58 3.97
C LEU A 139 2.39 18.89 4.35
N LYS A 140 2.32 19.16 5.66
CA LYS A 140 1.72 20.38 6.24
C LYS A 140 2.74 21.14 7.09
N PRO A 141 3.90 21.52 6.51
CA PRO A 141 4.95 22.18 7.28
C PRO A 141 4.55 23.61 7.64
N ASN A 142 4.89 24.03 8.85
CA ASN A 142 4.74 25.42 9.26
C ASN A 142 5.94 26.25 8.76
N ILE A 143 5.95 26.55 7.45
CA ILE A 143 7.02 27.34 6.79
C ILE A 143 6.41 28.46 5.93
N ILE A 144 7.19 29.52 5.74
CA ILE A 144 6.80 30.60 4.83
C ILE A 144 6.83 30.11 3.37
N PRO A 145 5.89 30.52 2.50
CA PRO A 145 5.71 29.99 1.15
C PRO A 145 6.96 30.02 0.27
N ASN A 146 7.82 31.03 0.40
CA ASN A 146 9.05 31.14 -0.37
C ASN A 146 10.10 30.06 -0.05
N LYS A 147 9.95 29.33 1.08
CA LYS A 147 10.80 28.20 1.44
C LYS A 147 10.25 26.84 0.95
N ALA A 148 9.02 26.79 0.44
CA ALA A 148 8.42 25.55 -0.06
C ALA A 148 9.28 24.84 -1.14
N PRO A 149 9.98 25.51 -2.08
CA PRO A 149 10.84 24.83 -3.04
C PRO A 149 11.97 24.01 -2.43
N PHE A 150 12.43 24.34 -1.20
CA PHE A 150 13.46 23.56 -0.51
C PHE A 150 13.00 22.15 -0.16
N ILE A 151 11.68 21.92 0.02
CA ILE A 151 11.13 20.58 0.26
C ILE A 151 11.46 19.64 -0.91
N THR A 152 11.40 20.12 -2.15
CA THR A 152 11.76 19.35 -3.34
C THR A 152 13.25 18.95 -3.32
N LEU A 153 14.11 19.86 -2.91
CA LEU A 153 15.55 19.58 -2.79
C LEU A 153 15.83 18.53 -1.69
N ILE A 154 15.16 18.67 -0.55
CA ILE A 154 15.27 17.70 0.56
C ILE A 154 14.78 16.32 0.11
N ALA A 155 13.63 16.26 -0.57
CA ALA A 155 13.08 15.01 -1.11
C ALA A 155 14.06 14.35 -2.08
N GLY A 156 14.60 15.12 -3.04
CA GLY A 156 15.61 14.62 -3.98
C GLY A 156 16.85 14.08 -3.28
N ALA A 157 17.41 14.81 -2.34
CA ALA A 157 18.58 14.37 -1.56
C ALA A 157 18.30 13.12 -0.71
N SER A 158 17.06 12.92 -0.26
CA SER A 158 16.67 11.75 0.54
C SER A 158 16.54 10.47 -0.28
N ILE A 159 16.29 10.57 -1.58
CA ILE A 159 16.16 9.41 -2.48
C ILE A 159 17.54 8.87 -2.92
N VAL A 160 18.55 9.74 -2.97
CA VAL A 160 19.92 9.39 -3.45
C VAL A 160 20.76 8.68 -2.37
N LYS A 161 20.30 8.57 -1.16
CA LYS A 161 20.96 7.92 -0.03
C LYS A 161 20.73 6.42 -0.01
#